data_ae9aa479577f1fa1be73f10c4b8da7c0
#
_entry.id   ae9aa479577f1fa1be73f10c4b8da7c0
#
_cell.length_a   1.000
_cell.length_b   1.000
_cell.length_c   1.000
_cell.angle_alpha   90.00
_cell.angle_beta   90.00
_cell.angle_gamma   90.00
#
_symmetry.space_group_name_H-M   'P 1'
#
loop_
_entity.id
_entity.type
_entity.pdbx_description
1 polymer ?
#
loop_
_entity_poly.entity_id
_entity_poly.type
_entity_poly.pdbx_seq_one_letter_code
_entity_poly.pdbx_strand_id
1 'polypeptide(L)'
;MTRTPSKPTLNWPNSLWQATADAGLNFGRLEESIETDLLIVGAGYTGLSTAIHATENTNDVVIIDQAQPGWGCSGRNGGQVHPQWKSELQALKGMYPGDQFNAFIQTLEDAVDLVFDLINRYQVDCQAERNGSIIAGRGSKAIRYLTQWSQFWAGKGKSVHLLDREKTSEVIGTSR
;
A
#
# COMPACT_ATOMS: atom_id res chain seq x y z
N MET A 1 -42.57 -4.93 17.63
CA MET A 1 -41.21 -5.49 17.68
C MET A 1 -40.65 -5.55 16.24
N THR A 2 -39.97 -4.52 15.82
CA THR A 2 -39.34 -4.46 14.50
C THR A 2 -38.04 -5.28 14.55
N ARG A 3 -38.01 -6.43 13.89
CA ARG A 3 -36.79 -7.22 13.69
C ARG A 3 -35.83 -6.39 12.87
N THR A 4 -34.75 -5.91 13.47
CA THR A 4 -33.61 -5.38 12.73
C THR A 4 -33.05 -6.51 11.87
N PRO A 5 -32.94 -6.36 10.55
CA PRO A 5 -32.36 -7.41 9.73
C PRO A 5 -30.91 -7.64 10.17
N SER A 6 -30.60 -8.87 10.55
CA SER A 6 -29.23 -9.28 10.80
C SER A 6 -28.40 -9.06 9.53
N LYS A 7 -27.45 -8.11 9.55
CA LYS A 7 -26.52 -7.98 8.45
C LYS A 7 -25.78 -9.31 8.25
N PRO A 8 -25.61 -9.75 7.00
CA PRO A 8 -24.89 -10.99 6.73
C PRO A 8 -23.48 -10.88 7.32
N THR A 9 -23.04 -11.95 7.95
CA THR A 9 -21.64 -12.08 8.37
C THR A 9 -20.77 -12.03 7.12
N LEU A 10 -19.94 -11.01 6.97
CA LEU A 10 -19.04 -10.89 5.82
C LEU A 10 -17.93 -11.94 5.98
N ASN A 11 -18.03 -13.01 5.21
CA ASN A 11 -16.97 -14.01 5.18
C ASN A 11 -15.71 -13.40 4.55
N TRP A 12 -14.55 -13.78 5.03
CA TRP A 12 -13.28 -13.45 4.42
C TRP A 12 -13.24 -13.97 2.97
N PRO A 13 -12.82 -13.15 2.01
CA PRO A 13 -12.58 -13.63 0.65
C PRO A 13 -11.37 -14.57 0.65
N ASN A 14 -11.41 -15.60 -0.20
CA ASN A 14 -10.26 -16.46 -0.42
C ASN A 14 -9.11 -15.65 -1.04
N SER A 15 -8.15 -15.26 -0.24
CA SER A 15 -6.95 -14.54 -0.67
C SER A 15 -5.70 -15.19 -0.07
N LEU A 16 -4.55 -14.97 -0.71
CA LEU A 16 -3.27 -15.41 -0.19
C LEU A 16 -3.06 -14.86 1.24
N TRP A 17 -3.31 -13.59 1.41
CA TRP A 17 -3.09 -12.90 2.69
C TRP A 17 -3.95 -13.45 3.81
N GLN A 18 -5.20 -13.78 3.53
CA GLN A 18 -6.07 -14.42 4.51
C GLN A 18 -5.61 -15.85 4.84
N ALA A 19 -5.09 -16.58 3.85
CA ALA A 19 -4.63 -17.95 4.04
C ALA A 19 -3.29 -18.04 4.79
N THR A 20 -2.47 -17.00 4.73
CA THR A 20 -1.11 -16.95 5.33
C THR A 20 -1.02 -16.06 6.57
N ALA A 21 -2.04 -15.24 6.84
CA ALA A 21 -2.09 -14.45 8.06
C ALA A 21 -2.28 -15.38 9.27
N ASP A 22 -1.63 -15.02 10.37
CA ASP A 22 -1.91 -15.68 11.64
C ASP A 22 -3.39 -15.63 11.97
N ALA A 23 -3.89 -16.64 12.72
CA ALA A 23 -5.25 -16.67 13.21
C ALA A 23 -5.48 -15.42 14.08
N GLY A 24 -5.95 -14.37 13.42
CA GLY A 24 -5.86 -13.01 13.89
C GLY A 24 -6.74 -12.73 15.10
N LEU A 25 -6.55 -11.57 15.65
CA LEU A 25 -7.41 -11.00 16.67
C LEU A 25 -8.85 -10.97 16.16
N ASN A 26 -9.77 -11.55 16.90
CA ASN A 26 -11.19 -11.49 16.60
C ASN A 26 -11.78 -10.30 17.36
N PHE A 27 -12.04 -9.23 16.66
CA PHE A 27 -12.69 -8.05 17.24
C PHE A 27 -14.20 -8.28 17.26
N GLY A 28 -14.78 -8.15 18.45
CA GLY A 28 -16.22 -8.22 18.66
C GLY A 28 -16.98 -7.06 18.00
N ARG A 29 -18.30 -7.14 18.03
CA ARG A 29 -19.15 -6.01 17.63
C ARG A 29 -19.16 -4.93 18.71
N LEU A 30 -19.22 -3.69 18.28
CA LEU A 30 -19.54 -2.58 19.16
C LEU A 30 -21.05 -2.65 19.48
N GLU A 31 -21.38 -2.99 20.72
CA GLU A 31 -22.78 -3.19 21.18
C GLU A 31 -23.27 -2.05 22.11
N GLU A 32 -22.35 -1.20 22.53
CA GLU A 32 -22.63 -0.09 23.45
C GLU A 32 -22.17 1.25 22.88
N SER A 33 -22.66 2.33 23.46
CA SER A 33 -22.15 3.68 23.18
C SER A 33 -20.85 3.89 23.94
N ILE A 34 -19.84 4.36 23.21
CA ILE A 34 -18.53 4.70 23.76
C ILE A 34 -18.21 6.15 23.40
N GLU A 35 -17.39 6.79 24.22
CA GLU A 35 -16.80 8.08 23.94
C GLU A 35 -15.32 7.85 23.61
N THR A 36 -14.76 8.63 22.69
CA THR A 36 -13.35 8.54 22.27
C THR A 36 -12.91 9.89 21.73
N ASP A 37 -11.62 10.20 21.86
CA ASP A 37 -11.03 11.40 21.28
C ASP A 37 -11.00 11.37 19.75
N LEU A 38 -10.76 10.18 19.18
CA LEU A 38 -10.69 9.99 17.75
C LEU A 38 -11.39 8.70 17.31
N LEU A 39 -12.44 8.83 16.53
CA LEU A 39 -13.10 7.73 15.85
C LEU A 39 -12.64 7.63 14.40
N ILE A 40 -12.14 6.46 14.01
CA ILE A 40 -11.71 6.14 12.63
C ILE A 40 -12.70 5.12 12.06
N VAL A 41 -13.24 5.41 10.89
CA VAL A 41 -14.16 4.51 10.17
C VAL A 41 -13.41 3.82 9.03
N GLY A 42 -13.22 2.53 9.18
CA GLY A 42 -12.50 1.66 8.24
C GLY A 42 -11.13 1.21 8.72
N ALA A 43 -10.93 -0.10 8.83
CA ALA A 43 -9.70 -0.75 9.27
C ALA A 43 -8.85 -1.28 8.09
N GLY A 44 -8.76 -0.51 7.01
CA GLY A 44 -7.80 -0.71 5.93
C GLY A 44 -6.47 -0.01 6.21
N TYR A 45 -5.55 0.02 5.24
CA TYR A 45 -4.23 0.66 5.39
C TYR A 45 -4.32 2.11 5.89
N THR A 46 -5.21 2.91 5.31
CA THR A 46 -5.35 4.31 5.71
C THR A 46 -5.82 4.45 7.16
N GLY A 47 -6.86 3.72 7.55
CA GLY A 47 -7.39 3.81 8.91
C GLY A 47 -6.40 3.29 9.95
N LEU A 48 -5.74 2.16 9.69
CA LEU A 48 -4.72 1.62 10.58
C LEU A 48 -3.51 2.55 10.71
N SER A 49 -3.01 3.09 9.59
CA SER A 49 -1.91 4.05 9.62
C SER A 49 -2.30 5.33 10.37
N THR A 50 -3.52 5.84 10.14
CA THR A 50 -4.03 7.00 10.89
C THR A 50 -4.07 6.73 12.39
N ALA A 51 -4.57 5.57 12.79
CA ALA A 51 -4.64 5.18 14.20
C ALA A 51 -3.25 5.09 14.85
N ILE A 52 -2.31 4.42 14.19
CA ILE A 52 -0.93 4.29 14.68
C ILE A 52 -0.30 5.66 14.95
N HIS A 53 -0.42 6.59 14.01
CA HIS A 53 0.14 7.93 14.19
C HIS A 53 -0.65 8.78 15.19
N ALA A 54 -1.96 8.59 15.29
CA ALA A 54 -2.78 9.32 16.25
C ALA A 54 -2.46 8.91 17.70
N THR A 55 -2.15 7.63 17.94
CA THR A 55 -1.75 7.15 19.28
C THR A 55 -0.44 7.75 19.80
N GLU A 56 0.34 8.40 18.96
CA GLU A 56 1.50 9.19 19.41
C GLU A 56 1.07 10.49 20.13
N ASN A 57 -0.16 10.97 19.93
CA ASN A 57 -0.67 12.24 20.46
C ASN A 57 -1.88 12.06 21.40
N THR A 58 -2.62 10.96 21.29
CA THR A 58 -3.73 10.61 22.18
C THR A 58 -3.79 9.12 22.40
N ASN A 59 -4.25 8.69 23.58
CA ASN A 59 -4.39 7.27 23.92
C ASN A 59 -5.80 6.74 23.67
N ASP A 60 -6.74 7.62 23.30
CA ASP A 60 -8.14 7.24 23.11
C ASP A 60 -8.51 7.30 21.62
N VAL A 61 -8.15 6.24 20.92
CA VAL A 61 -8.41 6.05 19.49
C VAL A 61 -9.19 4.77 19.26
N VAL A 62 -10.33 4.89 18.60
CA VAL A 62 -11.17 3.74 18.25
C VAL A 62 -11.28 3.63 16.73
N ILE A 63 -11.12 2.42 16.23
CA ILE A 63 -11.36 2.07 14.82
C ILE A 63 -12.61 1.20 14.76
N ILE A 64 -13.55 1.55 13.90
CA ILE A 64 -14.69 0.70 13.57
C ILE A 64 -14.67 0.31 12.10
N ASP A 65 -15.08 -0.92 11.80
CA ASP A 65 -15.23 -1.43 10.44
C ASP A 65 -16.48 -2.31 10.35
N GLN A 66 -17.03 -2.47 9.17
CA GLN A 66 -18.15 -3.40 8.94
C GLN A 66 -17.71 -4.87 8.93
N ALA A 67 -16.40 -5.12 8.84
CA ALA A 67 -15.76 -6.44 8.77
C ALA A 67 -14.48 -6.45 9.62
N GLN A 68 -13.74 -7.54 9.57
CA GLN A 68 -12.43 -7.61 10.22
C GLN A 68 -11.40 -6.70 9.53
N PRO A 69 -10.37 -6.22 10.24
CA PRO A 69 -9.32 -5.39 9.66
C PRO A 69 -8.70 -6.01 8.40
N GLY A 70 -8.52 -5.22 7.36
CA GLY A 70 -7.96 -5.68 6.10
C GLY A 70 -8.91 -6.46 5.19
N TRP A 71 -10.16 -6.70 5.56
CA TRP A 71 -11.13 -7.44 4.74
C TRP A 71 -11.33 -6.85 3.34
N GLY A 72 -11.22 -5.55 3.20
CA GLY A 72 -11.33 -4.84 1.92
C GLY A 72 -10.12 -4.99 1.00
N CYS A 73 -9.85 -3.98 0.20
CA CYS A 73 -8.71 -3.97 -0.76
C CYS A 73 -7.35 -4.12 -0.08
N SER A 74 -7.21 -3.71 1.18
CA SER A 74 -5.96 -3.81 1.93
C SER A 74 -5.50 -5.26 2.16
N GLY A 75 -6.41 -6.22 2.25
CA GLY A 75 -6.08 -7.66 2.34
C GLY A 75 -6.24 -8.40 1.01
N ARG A 76 -6.32 -7.70 -0.13
CA ARG A 76 -6.53 -8.29 -1.46
C ARG A 76 -5.66 -7.68 -2.55
N ASN A 77 -4.62 -6.95 -2.18
CA ASN A 77 -3.68 -6.36 -3.12
C ASN A 77 -2.52 -7.30 -3.46
N GLY A 78 -1.61 -6.87 -4.34
CA GLY A 78 -0.46 -7.66 -4.74
C GLY A 78 0.72 -7.62 -3.76
N GLY A 79 0.64 -6.88 -2.65
CA GLY A 79 1.70 -6.74 -1.66
C GLY A 79 2.95 -5.98 -2.14
N GLN A 80 2.88 -5.31 -3.28
CA GLN A 80 4.02 -4.60 -3.84
C GLN A 80 4.14 -3.20 -3.23
N VAL A 81 5.35 -2.87 -2.76
CA VAL A 81 5.69 -1.57 -2.19
C VAL A 81 6.74 -0.90 -3.08
N HIS A 82 6.35 0.11 -3.85
CA HIS A 82 7.27 0.86 -4.71
C HIS A 82 6.72 2.27 -5.01
N PRO A 83 7.61 3.27 -5.27
CA PRO A 83 7.22 4.66 -5.50
C PRO A 83 6.72 4.83 -6.94
N GLN A 84 5.52 4.33 -7.23
CA GLN A 84 4.96 4.36 -8.57
C GLN A 84 3.60 5.06 -8.61
N TRP A 85 3.38 5.81 -9.66
CA TRP A 85 2.10 6.36 -10.04
C TRP A 85 1.71 5.94 -11.45
N LYS A 86 0.41 5.78 -11.72
CA LYS A 86 -0.06 5.22 -13.00
C LYS A 86 -0.02 6.20 -14.18
N SER A 87 0.07 7.50 -13.91
CA SER A 87 0.09 8.51 -14.97
C SER A 87 1.47 8.68 -15.59
N GLU A 88 1.52 9.12 -16.83
CA GLU A 88 2.77 9.51 -17.46
C GLU A 88 3.40 10.71 -16.74
N LEU A 89 4.73 10.79 -16.74
CA LEU A 89 5.49 11.82 -16.02
C LEU A 89 5.09 13.25 -16.42
N GLN A 90 4.80 13.47 -17.70
CA GLN A 90 4.35 14.77 -18.19
C GLN A 90 2.96 15.14 -17.66
N ALA A 91 2.06 14.17 -17.56
CA ALA A 91 0.73 14.38 -16.99
C ALA A 91 0.82 14.73 -15.50
N LEU A 92 1.70 14.07 -14.75
CA LEU A 92 1.95 14.39 -13.33
C LEU A 92 2.48 15.82 -13.15
N LYS A 93 3.42 16.25 -14.00
CA LYS A 93 3.91 17.63 -13.97
C LYS A 93 2.82 18.65 -14.26
N GLY A 94 1.85 18.30 -15.10
CA GLY A 94 0.69 19.15 -15.37
C GLY A 94 -0.30 19.20 -14.19
N MET A 95 -0.47 18.10 -13.46
CA MET A 95 -1.34 18.03 -12.29
C MET A 95 -0.75 18.76 -11.07
N TYR A 96 0.57 18.72 -10.93
CA TYR A 96 1.32 19.28 -9.80
C TYR A 96 2.37 20.26 -10.31
N PRO A 97 2.03 21.51 -10.61
CA PRO A 97 2.98 22.47 -11.17
C PRO A 97 4.02 22.94 -10.13
N GLY A 98 5.20 23.26 -10.62
CA GLY A 98 6.28 23.84 -9.78
C GLY A 98 6.72 22.94 -8.65
N ASP A 99 6.83 23.50 -7.43
CA ASP A 99 7.30 22.80 -6.26
C ASP A 99 6.37 21.68 -5.78
N GLN A 100 5.08 21.74 -6.15
CA GLN A 100 4.13 20.68 -5.82
C GLN A 100 4.50 19.33 -6.45
N PHE A 101 5.09 19.35 -7.65
CA PHE A 101 5.60 18.12 -8.27
C PHE A 101 6.73 17.49 -7.46
N ASN A 102 7.67 18.29 -6.98
CA ASN A 102 8.77 17.80 -6.15
C ASN A 102 8.27 17.26 -4.82
N ALA A 103 7.34 17.95 -4.16
CA ALA A 103 6.70 17.49 -2.93
C ALA A 103 5.94 16.18 -3.14
N PHE A 104 5.20 16.04 -4.25
CA PHE A 104 4.51 14.80 -4.60
C PHE A 104 5.49 13.63 -4.80
N ILE A 105 6.59 13.84 -5.53
CA ILE A 105 7.61 12.81 -5.75
C ILE A 105 8.27 12.43 -4.42
N GLN A 106 8.59 13.40 -3.57
CA GLN A 106 9.15 13.12 -2.24
C GLN A 106 8.19 12.29 -1.40
N THR A 107 6.89 12.61 -1.41
CA THR A 107 5.86 11.81 -0.73
C THR A 107 5.82 10.35 -1.22
N LEU A 108 6.01 10.11 -2.52
CA LEU A 108 6.08 8.74 -3.05
C LEU A 108 7.30 7.98 -2.54
N GLU A 109 8.45 8.65 -2.41
CA GLU A 109 9.67 8.05 -1.86
C GLU A 109 9.50 7.75 -0.37
N ASP A 110 9.07 8.74 0.40
CA ASP A 110 8.87 8.63 1.85
C ASP A 110 7.83 7.56 2.22
N ALA A 111 6.80 7.38 1.38
CA ALA A 111 5.77 6.37 1.60
C ALA A 111 6.33 4.94 1.55
N VAL A 112 7.34 4.68 0.73
CA VAL A 112 8.00 3.36 0.71
C VAL A 112 8.80 3.14 1.99
N ASP A 113 9.58 4.12 2.39
CA ASP A 113 10.38 4.05 3.61
C ASP A 113 9.49 3.92 4.84
N LEU A 114 8.39 4.70 4.92
CA LEU A 114 7.42 4.62 6.01
C LEU A 114 6.86 3.20 6.22
N VAL A 115 6.56 2.47 5.14
CA VAL A 115 6.04 1.09 5.27
C VAL A 115 7.06 0.20 5.98
N PHE A 116 8.32 0.22 5.57
CA PHE A 116 9.37 -0.60 6.18
C PHE A 116 9.74 -0.12 7.58
N ASP A 117 9.68 1.18 7.85
CA ASP A 117 9.89 1.75 9.18
C ASP A 117 8.80 1.32 10.17
N LEU A 118 7.52 1.31 9.74
CA LEU A 118 6.42 0.81 10.56
C LEU A 118 6.57 -0.69 10.84
N ILE A 119 6.91 -1.50 9.82
CA ILE A 119 7.17 -2.93 9.99
C ILE A 119 8.28 -3.15 11.02
N ASN A 120 9.39 -2.44 10.93
CA ASN A 120 10.51 -2.54 11.84
C ASN A 120 10.15 -2.03 13.25
N ARG A 121 9.51 -0.86 13.35
CA ARG A 121 9.14 -0.24 14.64
C ARG A 121 8.20 -1.14 15.45
N TYR A 122 7.20 -1.71 14.79
CA TYR A 122 6.18 -2.53 15.44
C TYR A 122 6.47 -4.03 15.34
N GLN A 123 7.63 -4.43 14.80
CA GLN A 123 8.06 -5.82 14.67
C GLN A 123 6.98 -6.69 14.00
N VAL A 124 6.41 -6.17 12.90
CA VAL A 124 5.31 -6.85 12.19
C VAL A 124 5.85 -8.05 11.45
N ASP A 125 5.42 -9.26 11.83
CA ASP A 125 5.75 -10.49 11.11
C ASP A 125 4.90 -10.63 9.85
N CYS A 126 5.36 -10.05 8.75
CA CYS A 126 4.65 -10.03 7.47
C CYS A 126 5.52 -10.49 6.29
N GLN A 127 6.67 -11.12 6.55
CA GLN A 127 7.58 -11.61 5.53
C GLN A 127 7.97 -10.52 4.51
N ALA A 128 8.14 -9.28 4.99
CA ALA A 128 8.49 -8.15 4.14
C ALA A 128 9.92 -8.26 3.61
N GLU A 129 10.10 -8.10 2.31
CA GLU A 129 11.40 -8.08 1.65
C GLU A 129 11.60 -6.77 0.90
N ARG A 130 12.81 -6.20 1.00
CA ARG A 130 13.19 -4.95 0.32
C ARG A 130 14.26 -5.20 -0.73
N ASN A 131 13.96 -6.10 -1.66
CA ASN A 131 14.90 -6.57 -2.70
C ASN A 131 14.82 -5.77 -4.01
N GLY A 132 14.09 -4.65 -4.03
CA GLY A 132 13.79 -3.89 -5.23
C GLY A 132 12.58 -4.43 -5.99
N SER A 133 12.29 -3.82 -7.14
CA SER A 133 11.16 -4.22 -7.99
C SER A 133 11.53 -4.19 -9.47
N ILE A 134 10.89 -5.04 -10.25
CA ILE A 134 11.05 -5.11 -11.70
C ILE A 134 9.73 -4.71 -12.35
N ILE A 135 9.79 -3.75 -13.27
CA ILE A 135 8.64 -3.35 -14.08
C ILE A 135 8.87 -3.83 -15.50
N ALA A 136 8.15 -4.86 -15.91
CA ALA A 136 8.24 -5.41 -17.24
C ALA A 136 7.36 -4.63 -18.22
N GLY A 137 7.89 -4.32 -19.40
CA GLY A 137 7.17 -3.63 -20.46
C GLY A 137 7.26 -4.35 -21.81
N ARG A 138 6.17 -4.35 -22.56
CA ARG A 138 6.13 -4.93 -23.92
C ARG A 138 5.69 -3.90 -24.94
N GLY A 139 6.45 -3.85 -26.02
CA GLY A 139 6.17 -2.95 -27.16
C GLY A 139 6.71 -1.53 -26.96
N SER A 140 6.72 -0.76 -28.05
CA SER A 140 7.40 0.54 -28.13
C SER A 140 6.87 1.59 -27.15
N LYS A 141 5.57 1.56 -26.86
CA LYS A 141 4.94 2.50 -25.91
C LYS A 141 5.44 2.24 -24.47
N ALA A 142 5.47 0.96 -24.05
CA ALA A 142 5.95 0.60 -22.73
C ALA A 142 7.45 0.87 -22.57
N ILE A 143 8.26 0.54 -23.58
CA ILE A 143 9.70 0.82 -23.57
C ILE A 143 9.96 2.32 -23.41
N ARG A 144 9.26 3.16 -24.15
CA ARG A 144 9.38 4.62 -24.04
C ARG A 144 9.01 5.13 -22.64
N TYR A 145 7.90 4.63 -22.09
CA TYR A 145 7.49 4.94 -20.71
C TYR A 145 8.56 4.56 -19.69
N LEU A 146 9.06 3.33 -19.74
CA LEU A 146 10.08 2.82 -18.80
C LEU A 146 11.40 3.58 -18.96
N THR A 147 11.80 3.94 -20.18
CA THR A 147 13.00 4.74 -20.42
C THR A 147 12.88 6.12 -19.77
N GLN A 148 11.74 6.79 -19.93
CA GLN A 148 11.51 8.10 -19.31
C GLN A 148 11.54 8.02 -17.76
N TRP A 149 10.91 7.02 -17.21
CA TRP A 149 10.91 6.82 -15.76
C TRP A 149 12.28 6.44 -15.21
N SER A 150 13.03 5.56 -15.89
CA SER A 150 14.40 5.22 -15.47
C SER A 150 15.32 6.44 -15.49
N GLN A 151 15.26 7.26 -16.54
CA GLN A 151 16.03 8.50 -16.62
C GLN A 151 15.64 9.50 -15.52
N PHE A 152 14.34 9.63 -15.24
CA PHE A 152 13.84 10.50 -14.20
C PHE A 152 14.38 10.10 -12.81
N TRP A 153 14.27 8.83 -12.45
CA TRP A 153 14.75 8.34 -11.16
C TRP A 153 16.28 8.35 -11.06
N ALA A 154 16.98 8.01 -12.12
CA ALA A 154 18.44 8.12 -12.17
C ALA A 154 18.89 9.59 -11.98
N GLY A 155 18.18 10.56 -12.57
CA GLY A 155 18.42 11.99 -12.36
C GLY A 155 18.16 12.46 -10.93
N LYS A 156 17.41 11.69 -10.13
CA LYS A 156 17.22 11.90 -8.69
C LYS A 156 18.19 11.10 -7.82
N GLY A 157 19.20 10.48 -8.42
CA GLY A 157 20.22 9.71 -7.71
C GLY A 157 19.79 8.30 -7.27
N LYS A 158 18.65 7.80 -7.78
CA LYS A 158 18.20 6.43 -7.47
C LYS A 158 18.88 5.39 -8.35
N SER A 159 19.16 4.22 -7.78
CA SER A 159 19.72 3.09 -8.51
C SER A 159 18.62 2.41 -9.35
N VAL A 160 18.49 2.82 -10.60
CA VAL A 160 17.49 2.30 -11.54
C VAL A 160 18.18 1.88 -12.83
N HIS A 161 17.92 0.67 -13.27
CA HIS A 161 18.54 0.07 -14.46
C HIS A 161 17.48 -0.27 -15.49
N LEU A 162 17.67 0.20 -16.73
CA LEU A 162 16.89 -0.25 -17.87
C LEU A 162 17.52 -1.53 -18.41
N LEU A 163 16.82 -2.65 -18.24
CA LEU A 163 17.27 -3.94 -18.72
C LEU A 163 16.80 -4.18 -20.15
N ASP A 164 17.64 -4.76 -20.98
CA ASP A 164 17.24 -5.32 -22.27
C ASP A 164 16.50 -6.67 -22.07
N ARG A 165 16.10 -7.29 -23.18
CA ARG A 165 15.34 -8.54 -23.14
C ARG A 165 16.16 -9.68 -22.51
N GLU A 166 17.44 -9.79 -22.83
CA GLU A 166 18.30 -10.87 -22.35
C GLU A 166 18.49 -10.78 -20.85
N LYS A 167 18.94 -9.64 -20.36
CA LYS A 167 19.08 -9.37 -18.92
C LYS A 167 17.78 -9.48 -18.16
N THR A 168 16.66 -9.02 -18.75
CA THR A 168 15.34 -9.19 -18.14
C THR A 168 15.02 -10.68 -17.97
N SER A 169 15.26 -11.50 -19.01
CA SER A 169 15.02 -12.94 -18.97
C SER A 169 15.87 -13.65 -17.91
N GLU A 170 17.12 -13.24 -17.76
CA GLU A 170 18.01 -13.76 -16.71
C GLU A 170 17.46 -13.48 -15.32
N VAL A 171 17.06 -12.22 -15.06
CA VAL A 171 16.60 -11.78 -13.73
C VAL A 171 15.25 -12.40 -13.34
N ILE A 172 14.31 -12.53 -14.28
CA ILE A 172 12.97 -13.10 -14.00
C ILE A 172 12.90 -14.61 -14.22
N GLY A 173 13.97 -15.25 -14.67
CA GLY A 173 14.05 -16.70 -14.85
C GLY A 173 13.18 -17.25 -15.98
N THR A 174 12.89 -16.46 -17.01
CA THR A 174 12.11 -16.90 -18.18
C THR A 174 12.60 -16.27 -19.47
N SER A 175 12.57 -17.02 -20.56
CA SER A 175 12.95 -16.58 -21.91
C SER A 175 11.77 -16.20 -22.81
N ARG A 176 10.55 -16.18 -22.31
CA ARG A 176 9.32 -15.93 -23.09
C ARG A 176 8.94 -14.47 -23.19
#